data_5a6e4a9b5608b80d652b1992931c7f54
#
_entry.id   5a6e4a9b5608b80d652b1992931c7f54
#
_cell.length_a   1.000
_cell.length_b   1.000
_cell.length_c   1.000
_cell.angle_alpha   90.00
_cell.angle_beta   90.00
_cell.angle_gamma   90.00
#
_symmetry.space_group_name_H-M   'P 1'
#
loop_
_entity.id
_entity.type
_entity.pdbx_description
1 polymer ?
#
loop_
_entity_poly.entity_id
_entity_poly.type
_entity_poly.pdbx_seq_one_letter_code
_entity_poly.pdbx_strand_id
1 'polypeptide(L)'
;MAHKPYGLNELREMFLSFFESKGHLRLPSFSLIPQNDASLLLINSGMAPMKPYFTGEVEPPRRRVCTCQKCIRTGDIETIGKTARHGTYFEMLGNFSFCDYFKEESLKWSWEFLTSPEWVGLEPERM
;
A
#
# COMPACT_ATOMS: atom_id res chain seq x y z
N MET A 1 -10.12 -25.63 3.24
CA MET A 1 -9.02 -25.76 4.23
C MET A 1 -9.03 -24.53 5.12
N ALA A 2 -8.76 -24.69 6.42
CA ALA A 2 -8.70 -23.52 7.31
C ALA A 2 -7.49 -22.65 6.91
N HIS A 3 -7.73 -21.38 6.64
CA HIS A 3 -6.66 -20.41 6.36
C HIS A 3 -5.69 -20.36 7.55
N LYS A 4 -4.40 -20.43 7.25
CA LYS A 4 -3.37 -20.14 8.25
C LYS A 4 -3.58 -18.69 8.72
N PRO A 5 -3.73 -18.43 10.02
CA PRO A 5 -3.79 -17.07 10.50
C PRO A 5 -2.41 -16.41 10.34
N TYR A 6 -2.38 -15.24 9.71
CA TYR A 6 -1.16 -14.45 9.56
C TYR A 6 -1.10 -13.35 10.60
N GLY A 7 0.09 -13.14 11.18
CA GLY A 7 0.36 -11.99 12.03
C GLY A 7 0.54 -10.71 11.18
N LEU A 8 0.37 -9.56 11.85
CA LEU A 8 0.47 -8.25 11.17
C LEU A 8 1.82 -8.06 10.47
N ASN A 9 2.92 -8.41 11.15
CA ASN A 9 4.26 -8.28 10.57
C ASN A 9 4.50 -9.28 9.42
N GLU A 10 3.90 -10.47 9.49
CA GLU A 10 3.97 -11.44 8.39
C GLU A 10 3.26 -10.91 7.14
N LEU A 11 2.10 -10.28 7.30
CA LEU A 11 1.37 -9.69 6.16
C LEU A 11 2.15 -8.53 5.52
N ARG A 12 2.76 -7.66 6.34
CA ARG A 12 3.62 -6.58 5.83
C ARG A 12 4.78 -7.13 5.03
N GLU A 13 5.51 -8.08 5.60
CA GLU A 13 6.67 -8.68 4.96
C GLU A 13 6.28 -9.44 3.70
N MET A 14 5.20 -10.19 3.75
CA MET A 14 4.69 -10.95 2.60
C MET A 14 4.37 -10.05 1.41
N PHE A 15 3.67 -8.92 1.64
CA PHE A 15 3.35 -7.96 0.58
C PHE A 15 4.61 -7.34 -0.01
N LEU A 16 5.52 -6.86 0.84
CA LEU A 16 6.73 -6.19 0.38
C LEU A 16 7.65 -7.15 -0.37
N SER A 17 7.84 -8.37 0.14
CA SER A 17 8.65 -9.41 -0.52
C SER A 17 8.06 -9.85 -1.86
N PHE A 18 6.73 -9.97 -1.94
CA PHE A 18 6.07 -10.27 -3.21
C PHE A 18 6.40 -9.22 -4.28
N PHE A 19 6.23 -7.93 -3.95
CA PHE A 19 6.50 -6.88 -4.92
C PHE A 19 8.00 -6.66 -5.19
N GLU A 20 8.88 -6.95 -4.22
CA GLU A 20 10.32 -7.03 -4.48
C GLU A 20 10.64 -8.12 -5.53
N SER A 21 9.98 -9.29 -5.46
CA SER A 21 10.14 -10.34 -6.48
C SER A 21 9.67 -9.91 -7.88
N LYS A 22 8.79 -8.91 -7.97
CA LYS A 22 8.35 -8.28 -9.23
C LYS A 22 9.22 -7.07 -9.63
N GLY A 23 10.36 -6.87 -8.98
CA GLY A 23 11.34 -5.82 -9.31
C GLY A 23 11.06 -4.46 -8.66
N HIS A 24 10.20 -4.38 -7.66
CA HIS A 24 9.97 -3.14 -6.91
C HIS A 24 11.07 -2.88 -5.90
N LEU A 25 11.41 -1.61 -5.74
CA LEU A 25 12.26 -1.14 -4.65
C LEU A 25 11.40 -0.93 -3.41
N ARG A 26 11.73 -1.62 -2.33
CA ARG A 26 11.12 -1.39 -1.03
C ARG A 26 11.62 -0.07 -0.45
N LEU A 27 10.72 0.86 -0.19
CA LEU A 27 11.00 2.08 0.55
C LEU A 27 10.42 2.00 1.97
N PRO A 28 11.09 2.63 2.95
CA PRO A 28 10.51 2.77 4.28
C PRO A 28 9.27 3.67 4.24
N SER A 29 8.42 3.59 5.27
CA SER A 29 7.32 4.54 5.44
C SER A 29 7.85 5.96 5.51
N PHE A 30 7.26 6.86 4.74
CA PHE A 30 7.53 8.29 4.88
C PHE A 30 6.98 8.80 6.22
N SER A 31 7.47 9.96 6.66
CA SER A 31 6.92 10.66 7.82
C SER A 31 5.43 10.93 7.63
N LEU A 32 4.66 10.87 8.72
CA LEU A 32 3.26 11.31 8.73
C LEU A 32 3.11 12.81 8.52
N ILE A 33 4.16 13.60 8.83
CA ILE A 33 4.19 15.04 8.59
C ILE A 33 4.54 15.27 7.12
N PRO A 34 3.63 15.88 6.32
CA PRO A 34 3.88 16.16 4.92
C PRO A 34 5.11 17.05 4.73
N GLN A 35 5.91 16.74 3.73
CA GLN A 35 7.02 17.59 3.30
C GLN A 35 6.58 18.32 2.02
N ASN A 36 6.58 19.66 2.08
CA ASN A 36 6.27 20.53 0.92
C ASN A 36 4.86 20.33 0.30
N ASP A 37 3.89 19.85 1.06
CA ASP A 37 2.50 19.71 0.63
C ASP A 37 1.56 20.42 1.63
N ALA A 38 1.22 21.67 1.34
CA ALA A 38 0.33 22.47 2.18
C ALA A 38 -1.15 22.04 2.11
N SER A 39 -1.49 21.12 1.20
CA SER A 39 -2.86 20.60 1.06
C SER A 39 -3.22 19.54 2.09
N LEU A 40 -2.21 18.99 2.77
CA LEU A 40 -2.38 17.91 3.75
C LEU A 40 -1.86 18.33 5.12
N LEU A 41 -2.64 18.06 6.14
CA LEU A 41 -2.20 18.20 7.53
C LEU A 41 -1.32 17.00 7.94
N LEU A 42 -1.74 15.81 7.56
CA LEU A 42 -1.03 14.55 7.79
C LEU A 42 -1.11 13.67 6.53
N ILE A 43 -0.13 12.80 6.35
CA ILE A 43 -0.14 11.85 5.24
C ILE A 43 -1.31 10.88 5.40
N ASN A 44 -2.16 10.84 4.40
CA ASN A 44 -3.43 10.11 4.39
C ASN A 44 -3.50 8.97 3.36
N SER A 45 -2.44 8.76 2.59
CA SER A 45 -2.34 7.68 1.60
C SER A 45 -0.89 7.36 1.27
N GLY A 46 -0.68 6.16 0.73
CA GLY A 46 0.65 5.73 0.28
C GLY A 46 1.20 6.55 -0.89
N MET A 47 0.32 7.10 -1.73
CA MET A 47 0.71 7.92 -2.87
C MET A 47 1.11 9.35 -2.48
N ALA A 48 0.52 9.91 -1.43
CA ALA A 48 0.68 11.33 -1.08
C ALA A 48 2.15 11.79 -1.02
N PRO A 49 3.05 11.10 -0.31
CA PRO A 49 4.45 11.53 -0.26
C PRO A 49 5.22 11.34 -1.57
N MET A 50 4.65 10.60 -2.52
CA MET A 50 5.27 10.30 -3.82
C MET A 50 4.72 11.16 -4.97
N LYS A 51 3.84 12.12 -4.69
CA LYS A 51 3.31 13.05 -5.71
C LYS A 51 4.40 13.63 -6.62
N PRO A 52 5.55 14.13 -6.11
CA PRO A 52 6.60 14.68 -6.97
C PRO A 52 7.16 13.70 -8.01
N TYR A 53 7.13 12.39 -7.71
CA TYR A 53 7.53 11.36 -8.67
C TYR A 53 6.51 11.18 -9.80
N PHE A 54 5.22 11.31 -9.48
CA PHE A 54 4.14 11.23 -10.47
C PHE A 54 4.04 12.48 -11.34
N THR A 55 4.33 13.65 -10.80
CA THR A 55 4.33 14.92 -11.54
C THR A 55 5.60 15.13 -12.37
N GLY A 56 6.64 14.34 -12.10
CA GLY A 56 7.93 14.48 -12.76
C GLY A 56 8.81 15.62 -12.21
N GLU A 57 8.43 16.20 -11.07
CA GLU A 57 9.24 17.23 -10.38
C GLU A 57 10.52 16.64 -9.80
N VAL A 58 10.46 15.38 -9.38
CA VAL A 58 11.59 14.64 -8.83
C VAL A 58 11.65 13.27 -9.50
N GLU A 59 12.85 12.84 -9.87
CA GLU A 59 13.05 11.51 -10.42
C GLU A 59 12.89 10.44 -9.32
N PRO A 60 12.07 9.40 -9.54
CA PRO A 60 11.93 8.34 -8.55
C PRO A 60 13.22 7.51 -8.44
N PRO A 61 13.54 6.96 -7.25
CA PRO A 61 14.74 6.15 -7.06
C PRO A 61 14.71 4.85 -7.89
N ARG A 62 13.53 4.41 -8.26
CA ARG A 62 13.25 3.31 -9.21
C ARG A 62 11.87 3.49 -9.79
N ARG A 63 11.63 3.02 -11.01
CA ARG A 63 10.31 3.09 -11.65
C ARG A 63 9.25 2.21 -10.98
N ARG A 64 9.65 1.18 -10.26
CA ARG A 64 8.79 0.31 -9.44
C ARG A 64 9.14 0.46 -7.98
N VAL A 65 8.18 0.83 -7.16
CA VAL A 65 8.36 1.04 -5.72
C VAL A 65 7.24 0.36 -4.96
N CYS A 66 7.54 -0.22 -3.79
CA CYS A 66 6.53 -0.69 -2.85
C CYS A 66 6.81 -0.16 -1.45
N THR A 67 5.73 0.10 -0.71
CA THR A 67 5.78 0.64 0.65
C THR A 67 4.71 0.01 1.54
N CYS A 68 4.97 0.05 2.85
CA CYS A 68 3.96 -0.07 3.89
C CYS A 68 3.87 1.30 4.57
N GLN A 69 3.01 2.19 4.06
CA GLN A 69 2.91 3.58 4.48
C GLN A 69 1.97 3.76 5.65
N LYS A 70 2.46 4.37 6.72
CA LYS A 70 1.63 4.85 7.83
C LYS A 70 0.77 6.02 7.38
N CYS A 71 -0.53 5.95 7.66
CA CYS A 71 -1.50 6.95 7.23
C CYS A 71 -2.43 7.34 8.37
N ILE A 72 -2.88 8.60 8.36
CA ILE A 72 -3.92 9.10 9.26
C ILE A 72 -4.99 9.80 8.43
N ARG A 73 -6.26 9.44 8.67
CA ARG A 73 -7.44 10.13 8.14
C ARG A 73 -8.32 10.57 9.30
N THR A 74 -8.67 11.85 9.32
CA THR A 74 -9.45 12.46 10.40
C THR A 74 -10.88 12.83 9.97
N GLY A 75 -11.20 12.74 8.67
CA GLY A 75 -12.53 13.09 8.14
C GLY A 75 -13.69 12.32 8.78
N ASP A 76 -13.44 11.08 9.19
CA ASP A 76 -14.46 10.20 9.78
C ASP A 76 -14.33 10.07 11.31
N ILE A 77 -13.61 11.00 11.97
CA ILE A 77 -13.33 10.90 13.40
C ILE A 77 -14.59 10.83 14.26
N GLU A 78 -15.65 11.52 13.86
CA GLU A 78 -16.94 11.52 14.57
C GLU A 78 -17.73 10.21 14.44
N THR A 79 -17.38 9.38 13.43
CA THR A 79 -18.04 8.10 13.17
C THR A 79 -17.30 6.91 13.78
N ILE A 80 -16.08 7.14 14.27
CA ILE A 80 -15.26 6.09 14.91
C ILE A 80 -15.96 5.59 16.17
N GLY A 81 -16.05 4.26 16.28
CA GLY A 81 -16.79 3.62 17.37
C GLY A 81 -18.30 3.54 17.17
N LYS A 82 -18.86 4.28 16.18
CA LYS A 82 -20.27 4.20 15.79
C LYS A 82 -20.48 3.28 14.59
N THR A 83 -19.48 3.23 13.70
CA THR A 83 -19.45 2.36 12.51
C THR A 83 -18.44 1.24 12.69
N ALA A 84 -18.70 0.07 12.12
CA ALA A 84 -17.95 -1.16 12.40
C ALA A 84 -16.54 -1.19 11.79
N ARG A 85 -16.18 -0.29 10.87
CA ARG A 85 -14.99 -0.44 10.04
C ARG A 85 -14.16 0.85 9.81
N HIS A 86 -14.37 1.89 10.60
CA HIS A 86 -13.60 3.13 10.51
C HIS A 86 -12.54 3.21 11.59
N GLY A 87 -11.33 3.59 11.19
CA GLY A 87 -10.22 3.92 12.08
C GLY A 87 -9.52 5.19 11.57
N THR A 88 -8.87 5.92 12.46
CA THR A 88 -8.08 7.12 12.09
C THR A 88 -6.71 6.75 11.56
N TYR A 89 -6.03 5.80 12.21
CA TYR A 89 -4.73 5.30 11.84
C TYR A 89 -4.84 3.98 11.08
N PHE A 90 -4.10 3.85 10.01
CA PHE A 90 -3.97 2.61 9.25
C PHE A 90 -2.64 2.59 8.48
N GLU A 91 -2.28 1.42 7.98
CA GLU A 91 -1.16 1.26 7.06
C GLU A 91 -1.69 0.93 5.67
N MET A 92 -1.12 1.58 4.67
CA MET A 92 -1.44 1.33 3.27
C MET A 92 -0.29 0.54 2.63
N LEU A 93 -0.58 -0.71 2.29
CA LEU A 93 0.31 -1.55 1.49
C LEU A 93 0.17 -1.11 0.03
N GLY A 94 1.22 -0.54 -0.53
CA GLY A 94 1.18 0.07 -1.85
C GLY A 94 2.28 -0.42 -2.76
N ASN A 95 1.93 -0.65 -4.03
CA ASN A 95 2.84 -0.86 -5.14
C ASN A 95 2.62 0.22 -6.18
N PHE A 96 3.69 0.84 -6.64
CA PHE A 96 3.66 2.03 -7.50
C PHE A 96 4.50 1.81 -8.74
N SER A 97 4.00 2.31 -9.86
CA SER A 97 4.66 2.30 -11.15
C SER A 97 4.79 3.73 -11.69
N PHE A 98 6.01 4.16 -11.94
CA PHE A 98 6.32 5.46 -12.54
C PHE A 98 6.66 5.25 -14.02
N CYS A 99 5.63 5.27 -14.88
CA CYS A 99 5.75 5.05 -16.33
C CYS A 99 6.42 3.73 -16.70
N ASP A 100 6.14 2.64 -15.97
CA ASP A 100 6.67 1.30 -16.25
C ASP A 100 5.53 0.33 -16.61
N TYR A 101 4.78 -0.17 -15.64
CA TYR A 101 3.60 -1.00 -15.89
C TYR A 101 2.31 -0.24 -15.58
N PHE A 102 1.17 -0.80 -16.00
CA PHE A 102 -0.13 -0.20 -15.76
C PHE A 102 -1.16 -1.24 -15.29
N LYS A 103 -2.40 -1.18 -15.78
CA LYS A 103 -3.52 -1.98 -15.28
C LYS A 103 -3.30 -3.48 -15.39
N GLU A 104 -2.77 -3.94 -16.50
CA GLU A 104 -2.68 -5.36 -16.84
C GLU A 104 -1.81 -6.12 -15.86
N GLU A 105 -0.58 -5.68 -15.66
CA GLU A 105 0.35 -6.28 -14.71
C GLU A 105 -0.12 -6.08 -13.26
N SER A 106 -0.64 -4.91 -12.95
CA SER A 106 -1.14 -4.60 -11.60
C SER A 106 -2.27 -5.53 -11.19
N LEU A 107 -3.24 -5.76 -12.05
CA LEU A 107 -4.35 -6.69 -11.80
C LEU A 107 -3.86 -8.14 -11.68
N LYS A 108 -2.97 -8.55 -12.59
CA LYS A 108 -2.39 -9.89 -12.58
C LYS A 108 -1.63 -10.18 -11.29
N TRP A 109 -0.78 -9.26 -10.86
CA TRP A 109 -0.02 -9.42 -9.63
C TRP A 109 -0.88 -9.33 -8.37
N SER A 110 -1.89 -8.46 -8.36
CA SER A 110 -2.84 -8.40 -7.25
C SER A 110 -3.60 -9.70 -7.10
N TRP A 111 -4.05 -10.29 -8.21
CA TRP A 111 -4.70 -11.58 -8.22
C TRP A 111 -3.77 -12.69 -7.72
N GLU A 112 -2.55 -12.75 -8.26
CA GLU A 112 -1.52 -13.71 -7.84
C GLU A 112 -1.24 -13.60 -6.34
N PHE A 113 -1.01 -12.38 -5.84
CA PHE A 113 -0.74 -12.14 -4.42
C PHE A 113 -1.85 -12.64 -3.50
N LEU A 114 -3.10 -12.34 -3.87
CA LEU A 114 -4.26 -12.68 -3.02
C LEU A 114 -4.62 -14.16 -3.08
N THR A 115 -4.51 -14.82 -4.23
CA THR A 115 -5.03 -16.17 -4.44
C THR A 115 -3.98 -17.28 -4.38
N SER A 116 -2.72 -16.97 -4.65
CA SER A 116 -1.67 -18.00 -4.63
C SER A 116 -1.45 -18.55 -3.21
N PRO A 117 -1.41 -19.90 -3.06
CA PRO A 117 -1.12 -20.54 -1.77
C PRO A 117 0.27 -20.20 -1.19
N GLU A 118 1.21 -19.74 -2.02
CA GLU A 118 2.54 -19.30 -1.61
C GLU A 118 2.51 -17.94 -0.91
N TRP A 119 1.45 -17.18 -1.16
CA TRP A 119 1.25 -15.84 -0.60
C TRP A 119 0.03 -15.84 0.32
N VAL A 120 -0.96 -14.99 0.08
CA VAL A 120 -2.13 -14.88 0.98
C VAL A 120 -3.04 -16.10 0.92
N GLY A 121 -3.26 -16.67 -0.27
CA GLY A 121 -4.02 -17.90 -0.47
C GLY A 121 -5.52 -17.78 -0.18
N LEU A 122 -6.13 -16.63 -0.49
CA LEU A 122 -7.58 -16.46 -0.36
C LEU A 122 -8.33 -17.31 -1.38
N GLU A 123 -9.51 -17.77 -1.00
CA GLU A 123 -10.41 -18.48 -1.89
C GLU A 123 -11.01 -17.50 -2.91
N PRO A 124 -10.80 -17.68 -4.23
CA PRO A 124 -11.31 -16.75 -5.25
C PRO A 124 -12.82 -16.52 -5.20
N GLU A 125 -13.57 -17.55 -4.78
CA GLU A 125 -15.04 -17.52 -4.66
C GLU A 125 -15.54 -16.58 -3.53
N ARG A 126 -14.64 -16.09 -2.70
CA ARG A 126 -14.95 -15.19 -1.59
C ARG A 126 -14.51 -13.73 -1.83
N MET A 127 -14.04 -13.42 -3.04
CA MET A 127 -13.57 -12.08 -3.43
C MET A 127 -14.48 -11.40 -4.44
#